data_a97395b72a160a279b74e91a05d8d7c6
#
_entry.id   a97395b72a160a279b74e91a05d8d7c6
#
_cell.length_a   1.000
_cell.length_b   1.000
_cell.length_c   1.000
_cell.angle_alpha   90.00
_cell.angle_beta   90.00
_cell.angle_gamma   90.00
#
_symmetry.space_group_name_H-M   'P 1'
#
loop_
_entity.id
_entity.type
_entity.pdbx_description
1 polymer ?
#
loop_
_entity_poly.entity_id
_entity_poly.type
_entity_poly.pdbx_seq_one_letter_code
_entity_poly.pdbx_strand_id
1 'polypeptide(L)'
;LIAFIAVNAYSQDRIPVSEPLITNIYTADPSAHVFKGKIYIYPSHDIESNTPQDDEGGHFDMKDYHVLSMDAIGGKVTDHGVALDIKDVSWAGRQMWAPDAAFKNGTYYLYFPAKDKNDIFRIGVATSKSPTGPFKPEANYIEGSYSIDPCVFTDTDGKSYMYFGGIWGGQLQRWASGSFDANGSKTDLKQDDKPAIGPRMALMSKDMRHFAGAVKELQILDQKGQPLLGKDHDRRFFEAAWMHKYKGIYYLSYSTGDTHFICYATSTSPAGPFTYQGVVLKPVVGWTNHHSIIEFKGKWYLFYHDSVLSGEKTHLRSVKVMELKYNPDGTIVTMDAYK
;
A
#
# COMPACT_ATOMS: atom_id res chain seq x y z
N LEU A 1 30.26 -19.02 -10.64
CA LEU A 1 28.98 -18.42 -10.24
C LEU A 1 28.76 -18.83 -8.78
N ILE A 2 29.09 -17.96 -7.84
CA ILE A 2 28.81 -18.14 -6.41
C ILE A 2 27.63 -17.20 -6.15
N ALA A 3 26.44 -17.78 -6.01
CA ALA A 3 25.27 -17.08 -5.50
C ALA A 3 25.53 -16.75 -4.03
N PHE A 4 25.74 -15.49 -3.69
CA PHE A 4 25.66 -15.01 -2.32
C PHE A 4 24.17 -15.03 -1.93
N ILE A 5 23.77 -16.11 -1.27
CA ILE A 5 22.56 -16.08 -0.46
C ILE A 5 22.91 -15.17 0.73
N ALA A 6 22.48 -13.92 0.65
CA ALA A 6 22.42 -13.06 1.83
C ALA A 6 21.36 -13.65 2.77
N VAL A 7 21.75 -14.59 3.60
CA VAL A 7 20.98 -15.00 4.77
C VAL A 7 20.98 -13.75 5.67
N ASN A 8 19.90 -12.99 5.62
CA ASN A 8 19.66 -11.96 6.62
C ASN A 8 19.55 -12.68 7.97
N ALA A 9 20.65 -12.67 8.71
CA ALA A 9 20.67 -13.03 10.12
C ALA A 9 19.89 -11.96 10.92
N TYR A 10 18.58 -11.91 10.76
CA TYR A 10 17.67 -11.22 11.67
C TYR A 10 17.39 -12.21 12.81
N SER A 11 18.11 -12.02 13.91
CA SER A 11 18.24 -12.90 15.03
C SER A 11 16.95 -13.09 15.83
N GLN A 12 16.90 -14.21 16.51
CA GLN A 12 15.91 -14.80 17.40
C GLN A 12 15.44 -13.94 18.61
N ASP A 13 15.78 -12.64 18.69
CA ASP A 13 15.55 -11.80 19.89
C ASP A 13 14.66 -10.55 19.64
N ARG A 14 13.98 -10.43 18.49
CA ARG A 14 13.10 -9.29 18.23
C ARG A 14 11.73 -9.52 18.84
N ILE A 15 11.47 -8.96 20.01
CA ILE A 15 10.16 -9.00 20.66
C ILE A 15 9.24 -7.96 20.02
N PRO A 16 8.14 -8.35 19.35
CA PRO A 16 7.21 -7.38 18.78
C PRO A 16 6.62 -6.45 19.85
N VAL A 17 6.47 -5.17 19.53
CA VAL A 17 5.81 -4.19 20.40
C VAL A 17 4.29 -4.20 20.29
N SER A 18 3.76 -4.90 19.27
CA SER A 18 2.33 -5.01 18.98
C SER A 18 2.00 -6.43 18.53
N GLU A 19 0.85 -6.93 18.99
CA GLU A 19 0.32 -8.23 18.59
C GLU A 19 -0.46 -8.13 17.27
N PRO A 20 -0.59 -9.25 16.50
CA PRO A 20 -1.49 -9.32 15.37
C PRO A 20 -2.93 -8.95 15.75
N LEU A 21 -3.63 -8.23 14.88
CA LEU A 21 -5.04 -7.86 15.10
C LEU A 21 -5.94 -9.10 15.18
N ILE A 22 -5.64 -10.12 14.38
CA ILE A 22 -6.30 -11.44 14.37
C ILE A 22 -5.25 -12.51 14.05
N THR A 23 -5.52 -13.77 14.39
CA THR A 23 -4.60 -14.89 14.22
C THR A 23 -5.22 -16.11 13.53
N ASN A 24 -6.51 -16.03 13.19
CA ASN A 24 -7.24 -17.13 12.54
C ASN A 24 -7.06 -17.17 11.02
N ILE A 25 -6.65 -16.06 10.43
CA ILE A 25 -6.22 -15.92 9.04
C ILE A 25 -4.98 -15.04 8.98
N TYR A 26 -4.22 -15.10 7.89
CA TYR A 26 -3.12 -14.20 7.62
C TYR A 26 -3.61 -12.96 6.86
N THR A 27 -3.15 -11.79 7.27
CA THR A 27 -3.60 -10.51 6.72
C THR A 27 -2.42 -9.57 6.51
N ALA A 28 -2.45 -8.79 5.43
CA ALA A 28 -1.36 -7.89 5.07
C ALA A 28 -1.85 -6.56 4.52
N ASP A 29 -0.93 -5.68 4.19
CA ASP A 29 -1.16 -4.46 3.40
C ASP A 29 -2.37 -3.65 3.93
N PRO A 30 -2.36 -3.26 5.22
CA PRO A 30 -3.56 -2.75 5.88
C PRO A 30 -3.98 -1.39 5.36
N SER A 31 -5.14 -1.30 4.71
CA SER A 31 -5.81 -0.03 4.44
C SER A 31 -6.83 0.24 5.54
N ALA A 32 -6.48 1.09 6.50
CA ALA A 32 -7.32 1.44 7.64
C ALA A 32 -8.03 2.77 7.43
N HIS A 33 -9.33 2.80 7.76
CA HIS A 33 -10.17 4.00 7.65
C HIS A 33 -11.10 4.15 8.85
N VAL A 34 -11.47 5.38 9.16
CA VAL A 34 -12.50 5.68 10.17
C VAL A 34 -13.79 6.06 9.47
N PHE A 35 -14.80 5.17 9.56
CA PHE A 35 -16.14 5.45 9.06
C PHE A 35 -17.14 5.45 10.21
N LYS A 36 -17.88 6.56 10.34
CA LYS A 36 -18.90 6.72 11.39
C LYS A 36 -18.39 6.43 12.81
N GLY A 37 -17.13 6.85 13.10
CA GLY A 37 -16.52 6.71 14.42
C GLY A 37 -15.99 5.32 14.77
N LYS A 38 -15.95 4.39 13.82
CA LYS A 38 -15.41 3.04 13.95
C LYS A 38 -14.27 2.83 12.95
N ILE A 39 -13.25 2.08 13.35
CA ILE A 39 -12.12 1.72 12.47
C ILE A 39 -12.52 0.49 11.64
N TYR A 40 -12.31 0.58 10.34
CA TYR A 40 -12.39 -0.53 9.39
C TYR A 40 -11.02 -0.71 8.74
N ILE A 41 -10.57 -1.95 8.62
CA ILE A 41 -9.31 -2.31 7.96
C ILE A 41 -9.64 -3.23 6.79
N TYR A 42 -9.11 -2.91 5.64
CA TYR A 42 -9.23 -3.66 4.39
C TYR A 42 -7.86 -4.24 4.06
N PRO A 43 -7.52 -5.42 4.56
CA PRO A 43 -6.24 -6.05 4.31
C PRO A 43 -6.27 -6.90 3.05
N SER A 44 -5.10 -7.22 2.50
CA SER A 44 -4.91 -8.43 1.72
C SER A 44 -5.16 -9.66 2.59
N HIS A 45 -5.76 -10.71 2.04
CA HIS A 45 -5.90 -12.00 2.71
C HIS A 45 -4.83 -12.94 2.17
N ASP A 46 -3.78 -13.12 2.96
CA ASP A 46 -2.66 -13.98 2.60
C ASP A 46 -3.06 -15.45 2.74
N ILE A 47 -2.70 -16.24 1.74
CA ILE A 47 -2.96 -17.67 1.71
C ILE A 47 -1.67 -18.44 1.43
N GLU A 48 -1.60 -19.69 1.87
CA GLU A 48 -0.48 -20.55 1.51
C GLU A 48 -0.45 -20.76 -0.01
N SER A 49 0.72 -20.62 -0.58
CA SER A 49 0.99 -20.80 -2.00
C SER A 49 2.11 -21.82 -2.17
N ASN A 50 1.98 -22.70 -3.17
CA ASN A 50 3.04 -23.62 -3.58
C ASN A 50 4.00 -22.97 -4.59
N THR A 51 3.82 -21.67 -4.89
CA THR A 51 4.67 -20.94 -5.83
C THR A 51 5.97 -20.54 -5.14
N PRO A 52 7.14 -20.88 -5.69
CA PRO A 52 8.41 -20.42 -5.17
C PRO A 52 8.48 -18.89 -5.10
N GLN A 53 9.18 -18.38 -4.09
CA GLN A 53 9.44 -16.94 -3.96
C GLN A 53 10.29 -16.45 -5.13
N ASP A 54 9.87 -15.34 -5.75
CA ASP A 54 10.57 -14.66 -6.82
C ASP A 54 10.34 -13.13 -6.75
N ASP A 55 11.08 -12.37 -7.56
CA ASP A 55 11.00 -10.91 -7.64
C ASP A 55 9.73 -10.41 -8.37
N GLU A 56 8.96 -11.29 -9.01
CA GLU A 56 7.67 -10.99 -9.64
C GLU A 56 6.50 -11.16 -8.67
N GLY A 57 6.76 -11.64 -7.45
CA GLY A 57 5.76 -11.80 -6.39
C GLY A 57 4.74 -12.89 -6.65
N GLY A 58 5.07 -13.92 -7.46
CA GLY A 58 4.15 -15.00 -7.80
C GLY A 58 3.62 -15.78 -6.60
N HIS A 59 4.38 -15.80 -5.51
CA HIS A 59 4.04 -16.45 -4.25
C HIS A 59 2.99 -15.70 -3.41
N PHE A 60 2.71 -14.43 -3.70
CA PHE A 60 1.59 -13.66 -3.14
C PHE A 60 0.33 -13.91 -3.99
N ASP A 61 -0.34 -15.06 -3.80
CA ASP A 61 -1.44 -15.53 -4.63
C ASP A 61 -2.82 -15.28 -3.99
N MET A 62 -3.02 -14.09 -3.41
CA MET A 62 -4.27 -13.70 -2.76
C MET A 62 -5.43 -13.68 -3.75
N LYS A 63 -6.63 -14.10 -3.28
CA LYS A 63 -7.82 -14.31 -4.11
C LYS A 63 -9.07 -13.57 -3.64
N ASP A 64 -9.06 -13.07 -2.43
CA ASP A 64 -10.19 -12.36 -1.85
C ASP A 64 -9.73 -11.30 -0.84
N TYR A 65 -10.68 -10.49 -0.38
CA TYR A 65 -10.49 -9.53 0.69
C TYR A 65 -11.48 -9.79 1.81
N HIS A 66 -10.99 -9.76 3.05
CA HIS A 66 -11.79 -9.64 4.24
C HIS A 66 -11.92 -8.17 4.67
N VAL A 67 -12.85 -7.88 5.54
CA VAL A 67 -12.93 -6.60 6.24
C VAL A 67 -12.87 -6.85 7.74
N LEU A 68 -11.91 -6.19 8.40
CA LEU A 68 -11.82 -6.19 9.85
C LEU A 68 -12.39 -4.90 10.42
N SER A 69 -12.91 -4.93 11.64
CA SER A 69 -13.34 -3.70 12.32
C SER A 69 -13.07 -3.74 13.82
N MET A 70 -12.86 -2.55 14.41
CA MET A 70 -12.74 -2.37 15.85
C MET A 70 -13.31 -1.00 16.29
N ASP A 71 -13.85 -0.93 17.52
CA ASP A 71 -14.38 0.31 18.09
C ASP A 71 -13.33 1.13 18.87
N ALA A 72 -12.19 0.51 19.17
CA ALA A 72 -11.05 1.12 19.86
C ALA A 72 -9.76 0.36 19.54
N ILE A 73 -8.63 1.07 19.54
CA ILE A 73 -7.31 0.43 19.46
C ILE A 73 -7.11 -0.45 20.70
N GLY A 74 -6.62 -1.66 20.49
CA GLY A 74 -6.47 -2.69 21.54
C GLY A 74 -7.80 -3.35 21.97
N GLY A 75 -8.93 -2.97 21.36
CA GLY A 75 -10.22 -3.61 21.58
C GLY A 75 -10.42 -4.87 20.74
N LYS A 76 -11.61 -5.48 20.89
CA LYS A 76 -11.99 -6.65 20.10
C LYS A 76 -12.01 -6.31 18.60
N VAL A 77 -11.33 -7.12 17.82
CA VAL A 77 -11.40 -7.07 16.37
C VAL A 77 -12.44 -8.08 15.87
N THR A 78 -13.27 -7.64 14.94
CA THR A 78 -14.25 -8.49 14.27
C THR A 78 -13.84 -8.68 12.82
N ASP A 79 -13.66 -9.92 12.39
CA ASP A 79 -13.57 -10.31 10.99
C ASP A 79 -14.99 -10.50 10.44
N HIS A 80 -15.32 -9.76 9.37
CA HIS A 80 -16.62 -9.81 8.71
C HIS A 80 -16.67 -10.84 7.56
N GLY A 81 -15.60 -11.60 7.36
CA GLY A 81 -15.48 -12.58 6.29
C GLY A 81 -15.20 -11.93 4.94
N VAL A 82 -15.36 -12.74 3.90
CA VAL A 82 -15.06 -12.34 2.50
C VAL A 82 -15.98 -11.23 2.04
N ALA A 83 -15.40 -10.10 1.68
CA ALA A 83 -16.11 -8.91 1.19
C ALA A 83 -16.09 -8.79 -0.34
N LEU A 84 -15.06 -9.35 -1.01
CA LEU A 84 -14.93 -9.47 -2.46
C LEU A 84 -14.02 -10.66 -2.79
N ASP A 85 -14.43 -11.49 -3.74
CA ASP A 85 -13.67 -12.64 -4.21
C ASP A 85 -13.32 -12.44 -5.71
N ILE A 86 -12.14 -12.86 -6.14
CA ILE A 86 -11.65 -12.71 -7.52
C ILE A 86 -12.57 -13.36 -8.55
N LYS A 87 -13.26 -14.44 -8.19
CA LYS A 87 -14.23 -15.12 -9.07
C LYS A 87 -15.39 -14.23 -9.49
N ASP A 88 -15.69 -13.18 -8.72
CA ASP A 88 -16.75 -12.21 -9.01
C ASP A 88 -16.24 -11.06 -9.90
N VAL A 89 -14.92 -10.98 -10.18
CA VAL A 89 -14.27 -9.95 -10.98
C VAL A 89 -14.00 -10.44 -12.39
N SER A 90 -14.88 -10.11 -13.33
CA SER A 90 -14.92 -10.66 -14.69
C SER A 90 -13.64 -10.47 -15.52
N TRP A 91 -12.90 -9.38 -15.28
CA TRP A 91 -11.68 -9.03 -16.01
C TRP A 91 -10.40 -9.59 -15.36
N ALA A 92 -10.43 -9.90 -14.05
CA ALA A 92 -9.26 -10.38 -13.32
C ALA A 92 -8.91 -11.82 -13.70
N GLY A 93 -7.63 -12.12 -13.67
CA GLY A 93 -7.07 -13.46 -13.85
C GLY A 93 -6.53 -14.05 -12.57
N ARG A 94 -5.75 -13.26 -11.78
CA ARG A 94 -5.09 -13.72 -10.55
C ARG A 94 -4.57 -12.57 -9.70
N GLN A 95 -4.14 -12.88 -8.48
CA GLN A 95 -3.38 -12.00 -7.56
C GLN A 95 -4.11 -10.68 -7.24
N MET A 96 -5.04 -10.74 -6.29
CA MET A 96 -5.66 -9.55 -5.70
C MET A 96 -4.76 -9.03 -4.58
N TRP A 97 -3.93 -8.03 -4.89
CA TRP A 97 -2.96 -7.47 -3.95
C TRP A 97 -3.55 -6.31 -3.13
N ALA A 98 -2.68 -5.49 -2.52
CA ALA A 98 -3.03 -4.46 -1.54
C ALA A 98 -4.22 -3.57 -1.95
N PRO A 99 -5.37 -3.62 -1.24
CA PRO A 99 -6.53 -2.82 -1.56
C PRO A 99 -6.52 -1.48 -0.84
N ASP A 100 -7.43 -0.59 -1.24
CA ASP A 100 -7.80 0.59 -0.46
C ASP A 100 -9.32 0.80 -0.48
N ALA A 101 -9.83 1.57 0.49
CA ALA A 101 -11.24 1.89 0.58
C ALA A 101 -11.49 3.39 0.69
N ALA A 102 -12.66 3.81 0.22
CA ALA A 102 -13.15 5.18 0.39
C ALA A 102 -14.65 5.21 0.67
N PHE A 103 -15.12 6.32 1.24
CA PHE A 103 -16.53 6.58 1.42
C PHE A 103 -16.89 7.93 0.83
N LYS A 104 -17.88 7.96 -0.05
CA LYS A 104 -18.40 9.21 -0.62
C LYS A 104 -19.87 9.08 -0.98
N ASN A 105 -20.67 10.10 -0.63
CA ASN A 105 -22.08 10.19 -1.01
C ASN A 105 -22.91 8.92 -0.67
N GLY A 106 -22.68 8.35 0.53
CA GLY A 106 -23.45 7.18 0.98
C GLY A 106 -23.05 5.86 0.32
N THR A 107 -21.92 5.81 -0.35
CA THR A 107 -21.38 4.60 -1.00
C THR A 107 -19.95 4.36 -0.52
N TYR A 108 -19.65 3.10 -0.18
CA TYR A 108 -18.31 2.61 0.10
C TYR A 108 -17.73 2.06 -1.19
N TYR A 109 -16.46 2.35 -1.43
CA TYR A 109 -15.68 1.94 -2.58
C TYR A 109 -14.53 1.10 -2.08
N LEU A 110 -14.25 -0.02 -2.73
CA LEU A 110 -13.06 -0.85 -2.54
C LEU A 110 -12.28 -0.81 -3.85
N TYR A 111 -11.07 -0.27 -3.80
CA TYR A 111 -10.13 -0.25 -4.91
C TYR A 111 -9.16 -1.40 -4.74
N PHE A 112 -8.88 -2.12 -5.80
CA PHE A 112 -8.05 -3.30 -5.70
C PHE A 112 -7.25 -3.53 -6.98
N PRO A 113 -5.95 -3.84 -6.87
CA PRO A 113 -5.17 -4.30 -8.00
C PRO A 113 -5.40 -5.79 -8.20
N ALA A 114 -5.49 -6.20 -9.45
CA ALA A 114 -5.42 -7.60 -9.86
C ALA A 114 -4.74 -7.69 -11.22
N LYS A 115 -4.07 -8.80 -11.49
CA LYS A 115 -3.60 -9.09 -12.85
C LYS A 115 -4.78 -9.44 -13.72
N ASP A 116 -4.86 -8.79 -14.90
CA ASP A 116 -5.83 -9.14 -15.91
C ASP A 116 -5.46 -10.49 -16.59
N LYS A 117 -6.23 -10.89 -17.59
CA LYS A 117 -6.01 -12.15 -18.31
C LYS A 117 -4.72 -12.17 -19.15
N ASN A 118 -4.03 -11.03 -19.28
CA ASN A 118 -2.74 -10.88 -19.93
C ASN A 118 -1.59 -10.72 -18.93
N ASP A 119 -1.83 -11.02 -17.66
CA ASP A 119 -0.83 -10.87 -16.58
C ASP A 119 -0.36 -9.43 -16.31
N ILE A 120 -1.20 -8.45 -16.63
CA ILE A 120 -0.92 -7.04 -16.42
C ILE A 120 -1.75 -6.54 -15.23
N PHE A 121 -1.10 -5.95 -14.23
CA PHE A 121 -1.82 -5.34 -13.11
C PHE A 121 -2.67 -4.16 -13.56
N ARG A 122 -3.93 -4.19 -13.17
CA ARG A 122 -4.94 -3.15 -13.32
C ARG A 122 -5.58 -2.86 -11.98
N ILE A 123 -6.15 -1.68 -11.81
CA ILE A 123 -6.87 -1.32 -10.60
C ILE A 123 -8.37 -1.33 -10.91
N GLY A 124 -9.09 -2.19 -10.20
CA GLY A 124 -10.54 -2.25 -10.21
C GLY A 124 -11.17 -1.42 -9.12
N VAL A 125 -12.47 -1.24 -9.21
CA VAL A 125 -13.30 -0.67 -8.15
C VAL A 125 -14.56 -1.51 -7.94
N ALA A 126 -14.91 -1.73 -6.68
CA ALA A 126 -16.15 -2.38 -6.27
C ALA A 126 -16.90 -1.48 -5.29
N THR A 127 -18.23 -1.59 -5.24
CA THR A 127 -19.07 -0.70 -4.43
C THR A 127 -19.97 -1.45 -3.48
N SER A 128 -20.26 -0.84 -2.31
CA SER A 128 -21.21 -1.36 -1.32
C SER A 128 -21.96 -0.24 -0.61
N LYS A 129 -23.10 -0.57 0.01
CA LYS A 129 -23.81 0.30 0.95
C LYS A 129 -23.39 0.06 2.40
N SER A 130 -22.60 -0.97 2.64
CA SER A 130 -22.00 -1.30 3.94
C SER A 130 -20.47 -1.18 3.86
N PRO A 131 -19.79 -0.70 4.92
CA PRO A 131 -18.33 -0.70 4.98
C PRO A 131 -17.74 -2.12 4.99
N THR A 132 -18.53 -3.13 5.34
CA THR A 132 -18.11 -4.54 5.43
C THR A 132 -18.48 -5.35 4.19
N GLY A 133 -18.98 -4.70 3.14
CA GLY A 133 -19.44 -5.40 1.95
C GLY A 133 -20.84 -6.03 2.10
N PRO A 134 -21.19 -7.03 1.25
CA PRO A 134 -20.38 -7.44 0.10
C PRO A 134 -20.17 -6.30 -0.90
N PHE A 135 -19.02 -6.27 -1.52
CA PHE A 135 -18.70 -5.30 -2.56
C PHE A 135 -19.02 -5.88 -3.95
N LYS A 136 -19.73 -5.10 -4.75
CA LYS A 136 -20.03 -5.45 -6.14
C LYS A 136 -19.00 -4.80 -7.06
N PRO A 137 -18.16 -5.59 -7.77
CA PRO A 137 -17.16 -5.05 -8.69
C PRO A 137 -17.80 -4.46 -9.95
N GLU A 138 -17.14 -3.44 -10.51
CA GLU A 138 -17.44 -2.97 -11.84
C GLU A 138 -17.02 -4.01 -12.90
N ALA A 139 -17.68 -4.00 -14.06
CA ALA A 139 -17.44 -4.96 -15.13
C ALA A 139 -16.02 -4.87 -15.74
N ASN A 140 -15.40 -3.70 -15.63
CA ASN A 140 -14.06 -3.42 -16.13
C ASN A 140 -13.21 -2.77 -15.03
N TYR A 141 -11.88 -2.84 -15.18
CA TYR A 141 -10.96 -2.04 -14.37
C TYR A 141 -11.10 -0.54 -14.71
N ILE A 142 -10.57 0.32 -13.86
CA ILE A 142 -10.52 1.77 -14.11
C ILE A 142 -9.64 2.00 -15.34
N GLU A 143 -10.19 2.59 -16.38
CA GLU A 143 -9.46 2.87 -17.62
C GLU A 143 -8.26 3.78 -17.34
N GLY A 144 -7.10 3.46 -17.92
CA GLY A 144 -5.84 4.14 -17.67
C GLY A 144 -5.14 3.76 -16.37
N SER A 145 -5.73 2.88 -15.55
CA SER A 145 -5.05 2.34 -14.36
C SER A 145 -4.07 1.24 -14.74
N TYR A 146 -3.01 1.13 -13.95
CA TYR A 146 -2.01 0.09 -14.05
C TYR A 146 -1.23 -0.03 -12.74
N SER A 147 -0.37 -1.06 -12.62
CA SER A 147 0.41 -1.31 -11.40
C SER A 147 -0.47 -1.60 -10.17
N ILE A 148 0.00 -1.33 -8.96
CA ILE A 148 -0.53 -1.84 -7.71
C ILE A 148 -0.71 -0.74 -6.66
N ASP A 149 -1.18 -1.12 -5.48
CA ASP A 149 -1.21 -0.34 -4.24
C ASP A 149 -1.97 0.99 -4.37
N PRO A 150 -3.26 0.97 -4.79
CA PRO A 150 -4.06 2.17 -4.78
C PRO A 150 -4.25 2.71 -3.36
N CYS A 151 -4.16 4.04 -3.22
CA CYS A 151 -4.59 4.78 -2.03
C CYS A 151 -5.46 5.95 -2.50
N VAL A 152 -6.70 6.01 -2.04
CA VAL A 152 -7.65 7.07 -2.43
C VAL A 152 -7.84 8.04 -1.27
N PHE A 153 -7.28 9.21 -1.43
CA PHE A 153 -7.39 10.31 -0.48
C PHE A 153 -8.45 11.32 -0.96
N THR A 154 -9.41 11.65 -0.09
CA THR A 154 -10.38 12.73 -0.33
C THR A 154 -9.99 13.95 0.49
N ASP A 155 -9.70 15.04 -0.18
CA ASP A 155 -9.32 16.29 0.47
C ASP A 155 -10.52 17.09 0.98
N THR A 156 -10.26 18.12 1.78
CA THR A 156 -11.26 18.98 2.40
C THR A 156 -12.10 19.78 1.39
N ASP A 157 -11.61 19.97 0.15
CA ASP A 157 -12.35 20.56 -0.95
C ASP A 157 -13.31 19.57 -1.66
N GLY A 158 -13.35 18.32 -1.19
CA GLY A 158 -14.19 17.25 -1.72
C GLY A 158 -13.64 16.56 -2.98
N LYS A 159 -12.46 16.98 -3.48
CA LYS A 159 -11.77 16.23 -4.54
C LYS A 159 -11.13 15.00 -3.98
N SER A 160 -11.14 13.93 -4.77
CA SER A 160 -10.50 12.68 -4.42
C SER A 160 -9.37 12.38 -5.41
N TYR A 161 -8.27 11.90 -4.91
CA TYR A 161 -7.08 11.56 -5.68
C TYR A 161 -6.71 10.12 -5.40
N MET A 162 -6.34 9.37 -6.43
CA MET A 162 -5.74 8.04 -6.27
C MET A 162 -4.23 8.16 -6.45
N TYR A 163 -3.48 7.63 -5.48
CA TYR A 163 -2.03 7.44 -5.53
C TYR A 163 -1.77 5.96 -5.67
N PHE A 164 -0.83 5.55 -6.52
CA PHE A 164 -0.62 4.14 -6.78
C PHE A 164 0.75 3.87 -7.42
N GLY A 165 1.11 2.60 -7.46
CA GLY A 165 2.29 2.10 -8.13
C GLY A 165 3.16 1.24 -7.24
N GLY A 166 3.88 0.31 -7.87
CA GLY A 166 4.94 -0.48 -7.28
C GLY A 166 5.84 -1.02 -8.38
N ILE A 167 7.16 -0.95 -8.18
CA ILE A 167 8.13 -1.50 -9.11
C ILE A 167 8.31 -3.01 -8.91
N TRP A 168 9.16 -3.67 -9.68
CA TRP A 168 9.38 -5.12 -9.73
C TRP A 168 8.07 -5.88 -10.01
N GLY A 169 7.62 -6.74 -9.11
CA GLY A 169 6.37 -7.49 -9.23
C GLY A 169 5.14 -6.62 -9.48
N GLY A 170 5.13 -5.37 -8.99
CA GLY A 170 4.10 -4.36 -9.26
C GLY A 170 4.12 -3.77 -10.66
N GLN A 171 5.13 -4.08 -11.47
CA GLN A 171 5.23 -3.78 -12.90
C GLN A 171 5.35 -2.30 -13.29
N LEU A 172 5.48 -1.37 -12.34
CA LEU A 172 5.46 0.06 -12.63
C LEU A 172 6.59 0.49 -13.59
N GLN A 173 7.79 -0.11 -13.48
CA GLN A 173 8.93 0.13 -14.37
C GLN A 173 8.65 -0.24 -15.83
N ARG A 174 7.70 -1.15 -16.07
CA ARG A 174 7.28 -1.58 -17.41
C ARG A 174 6.33 -0.58 -18.10
N TRP A 175 5.93 0.48 -17.38
CA TRP A 175 5.09 1.58 -17.86
C TRP A 175 5.87 2.88 -18.09
N ALA A 176 7.21 2.84 -18.03
CA ALA A 176 8.05 4.03 -18.13
C ALA A 176 7.88 4.80 -19.45
N SER A 177 7.46 4.13 -20.52
CA SER A 177 7.19 4.74 -21.83
C SER A 177 5.74 5.25 -21.99
N GLY A 178 4.89 5.13 -20.95
CA GLY A 178 3.46 5.45 -21.00
C GLY A 178 2.56 4.32 -21.53
N SER A 179 3.15 3.18 -21.95
CA SER A 179 2.47 1.96 -22.33
C SER A 179 3.18 0.76 -21.70
N PHE A 180 2.46 -0.37 -21.55
CA PHE A 180 3.04 -1.58 -20.98
C PHE A 180 4.05 -2.22 -21.94
N ASP A 181 5.28 -2.37 -21.47
CA ASP A 181 6.33 -3.13 -22.18
C ASP A 181 6.41 -4.55 -21.62
N ALA A 182 5.88 -5.52 -22.37
CA ALA A 182 5.91 -6.94 -21.99
C ALA A 182 7.33 -7.51 -21.86
N ASN A 183 8.31 -6.93 -22.59
CA ASN A 183 9.71 -7.30 -22.56
C ASN A 183 10.56 -6.41 -21.64
N GLY A 184 9.92 -5.46 -20.96
CA GLY A 184 10.58 -4.55 -20.01
C GLY A 184 11.21 -5.27 -18.83
N SER A 185 12.09 -4.57 -18.13
CA SER A 185 12.76 -5.12 -16.94
C SER A 185 11.73 -5.64 -15.92
N LYS A 186 12.02 -6.78 -15.32
CA LYS A 186 11.23 -7.35 -14.22
C LYS A 186 11.58 -6.74 -12.85
N THR A 187 12.74 -6.10 -12.78
CA THR A 187 13.28 -5.42 -11.59
C THR A 187 13.61 -3.96 -11.94
N ASP A 188 14.61 -3.38 -11.32
CA ASP A 188 15.06 -2.02 -11.60
C ASP A 188 15.48 -1.80 -13.06
N LEU A 189 15.29 -0.56 -13.52
CA LEU A 189 15.73 -0.14 -14.85
C LEU A 189 17.26 0.01 -14.97
N LYS A 190 18.04 -0.27 -13.90
CA LYS A 190 19.49 -0.05 -13.83
C LYS A 190 19.91 1.38 -14.22
N GLN A 191 19.15 2.34 -13.71
CA GLN A 191 19.32 3.77 -13.96
C GLN A 191 19.66 4.51 -12.67
N ASP A 192 20.74 4.07 -12.00
CA ASP A 192 21.16 4.57 -10.67
C ASP A 192 21.32 6.09 -10.60
N ASP A 193 21.85 6.70 -11.67
CA ASP A 193 22.12 8.14 -11.75
C ASP A 193 20.98 8.93 -12.44
N LYS A 194 19.81 8.32 -12.63
CA LYS A 194 18.60 8.98 -13.14
C LYS A 194 17.59 9.19 -12.01
N PRO A 195 16.62 10.12 -12.17
CA PRO A 195 15.52 10.23 -11.24
C PRO A 195 14.85 8.87 -10.99
N ALA A 196 14.60 8.56 -9.72
CA ALA A 196 13.87 7.36 -9.34
C ALA A 196 12.45 7.41 -9.89
N ILE A 197 11.90 6.24 -10.20
CA ILE A 197 10.48 6.12 -10.57
C ILE A 197 9.63 6.55 -9.36
N GLY A 198 8.77 7.54 -9.55
CA GLY A 198 7.85 8.01 -8.51
C GLY A 198 6.50 7.29 -8.57
N PRO A 199 5.69 7.39 -7.50
CA PRO A 199 4.31 6.93 -7.52
C PRO A 199 3.49 7.69 -8.56
N ARG A 200 2.40 7.10 -8.97
CA ARG A 200 1.43 7.71 -9.89
C ARG A 200 0.30 8.36 -9.11
N MET A 201 -0.28 9.41 -9.69
CA MET A 201 -1.44 10.09 -9.14
C MET A 201 -2.44 10.43 -10.25
N ALA A 202 -3.72 10.26 -9.95
CA ALA A 202 -4.80 10.72 -10.81
C ALA A 202 -5.93 11.36 -9.99
N LEU A 203 -6.57 12.39 -10.52
CA LEU A 203 -7.82 12.93 -9.97
C LEU A 203 -8.95 11.94 -10.27
N MET A 204 -9.72 11.58 -9.24
CA MET A 204 -10.90 10.74 -9.40
C MET A 204 -12.09 11.54 -9.92
N SER A 205 -12.91 10.91 -10.73
CA SER A 205 -14.22 11.44 -11.13
C SER A 205 -15.17 11.60 -9.94
N LYS A 206 -16.25 12.35 -10.13
CA LYS A 206 -17.24 12.59 -9.06
C LYS A 206 -17.93 11.30 -8.58
N ASP A 207 -18.07 10.31 -9.46
CA ASP A 207 -18.66 9.00 -9.16
C ASP A 207 -17.65 8.01 -8.55
N MET A 208 -16.37 8.42 -8.42
CA MET A 208 -15.30 7.63 -7.80
C MET A 208 -14.93 6.33 -8.56
N ARG A 209 -15.36 6.18 -9.82
CA ARG A 209 -15.16 4.96 -10.60
C ARG A 209 -14.20 5.12 -11.78
N HIS A 210 -13.81 6.36 -12.09
CA HIS A 210 -12.98 6.69 -13.24
C HIS A 210 -11.93 7.74 -12.86
N PHE A 211 -10.91 7.88 -13.66
CA PHE A 211 -10.03 9.04 -13.59
C PHE A 211 -10.69 10.23 -14.31
N ALA A 212 -10.62 11.42 -13.71
CA ALA A 212 -11.12 12.67 -14.30
C ALA A 212 -10.04 13.40 -15.11
N GLY A 213 -8.84 12.85 -15.22
CA GLY A 213 -7.72 13.43 -15.94
C GLY A 213 -6.60 12.44 -16.15
N ALA A 214 -5.51 12.90 -16.75
CA ALA A 214 -4.34 12.07 -17.02
C ALA A 214 -3.66 11.62 -15.72
N VAL A 215 -3.15 10.39 -15.73
CA VAL A 215 -2.24 9.88 -14.71
C VAL A 215 -0.92 10.64 -14.79
N LYS A 216 -0.42 11.08 -13.64
CA LYS A 216 0.84 11.82 -13.52
C LYS A 216 1.81 11.07 -12.61
N GLU A 217 3.08 11.14 -12.95
CA GLU A 217 4.14 10.73 -12.03
C GLU A 217 4.39 11.83 -11.00
N LEU A 218 4.48 11.46 -9.73
CA LEU A 218 4.86 12.37 -8.66
C LEU A 218 6.37 12.33 -8.45
N GLN A 219 6.95 13.51 -8.26
CA GLN A 219 8.37 13.61 -7.93
C GLN A 219 8.57 13.66 -6.42
N ILE A 220 9.53 12.90 -5.94
CA ILE A 220 10.05 12.99 -4.58
C ILE A 220 11.45 13.60 -4.67
N LEU A 221 11.61 14.73 -3.99
CA LEU A 221 12.83 15.52 -4.00
C LEU A 221 13.61 15.31 -2.69
N ASP A 222 14.91 15.48 -2.75
CA ASP A 222 15.73 15.65 -1.55
C ASP A 222 15.54 17.04 -0.92
N GLN A 223 16.24 17.31 0.19
CA GLN A 223 16.16 18.60 0.90
C GLN A 223 16.84 19.76 0.17
N LYS A 224 17.52 19.48 -0.95
CA LYS A 224 18.11 20.49 -1.83
C LYS A 224 17.21 20.77 -3.05
N GLY A 225 16.03 20.13 -3.11
CA GLY A 225 15.10 20.25 -4.22
C GLY A 225 15.49 19.46 -5.46
N GLN A 226 16.41 18.47 -5.35
CA GLN A 226 16.78 17.60 -6.45
C GLN A 226 15.98 16.30 -6.38
N PRO A 227 15.59 15.70 -7.52
CA PRO A 227 14.93 14.40 -7.54
C PRO A 227 15.78 13.33 -6.85
N LEU A 228 15.15 12.46 -6.06
CA LEU A 228 15.80 11.23 -5.59
C LEU A 228 16.20 10.39 -6.79
N LEU A 229 17.32 9.70 -6.70
CA LEU A 229 17.88 8.91 -7.78
C LEU A 229 17.56 7.42 -7.62
N GLY A 230 17.68 6.65 -8.70
CA GLY A 230 17.49 5.21 -8.69
C GLY A 230 18.35 4.49 -7.65
N LYS A 231 19.58 4.96 -7.40
CA LYS A 231 20.49 4.41 -6.38
C LYS A 231 20.13 4.77 -4.92
N ASP A 232 19.18 5.64 -4.69
CA ASP A 232 18.74 6.03 -3.33
C ASP A 232 17.81 4.99 -2.71
N HIS A 233 18.21 3.72 -2.68
CA HIS A 233 17.39 2.57 -2.30
C HIS A 233 16.75 2.69 -0.91
N ASP A 234 17.37 3.37 0.03
CA ASP A 234 16.91 3.57 1.40
C ASP A 234 15.89 4.69 1.57
N ARG A 235 15.55 5.42 0.48
CA ARG A 235 14.62 6.56 0.53
C ARG A 235 13.81 6.78 -0.75
N ARG A 236 14.12 6.09 -1.87
CA ARG A 236 13.32 6.16 -3.09
C ARG A 236 12.00 5.41 -2.93
N PHE A 237 11.01 5.81 -3.73
CA PHE A 237 9.76 5.09 -3.83
C PHE A 237 9.98 3.70 -4.44
N PHE A 238 9.30 2.69 -3.83
CA PHE A 238 9.20 1.36 -4.37
C PHE A 238 7.75 0.96 -4.57
N GLU A 239 6.91 1.03 -3.50
CA GLU A 239 5.49 0.66 -3.52
C GLU A 239 4.75 1.24 -2.30
N ALA A 240 3.52 0.81 -2.03
CA ALA A 240 2.76 1.08 -0.80
C ALA A 240 2.49 2.59 -0.57
N ALA A 241 2.09 3.31 -1.61
CA ALA A 241 1.76 4.72 -1.47
C ALA A 241 0.58 4.93 -0.52
N TRP A 242 0.76 5.80 0.49
CA TRP A 242 -0.32 6.25 1.38
C TRP A 242 -0.32 7.76 1.52
N MET A 243 -1.51 8.37 1.47
CA MET A 243 -1.66 9.82 1.60
C MET A 243 -2.52 10.17 2.81
N HIS A 244 -2.01 11.06 3.66
CA HIS A 244 -2.80 11.70 4.71
C HIS A 244 -2.44 13.18 4.85
N LYS A 245 -3.24 13.92 5.63
CA LYS A 245 -3.05 15.35 5.85
C LYS A 245 -2.95 15.64 7.35
N TYR A 246 -1.88 16.31 7.77
CA TYR A 246 -1.68 16.74 9.14
C TYR A 246 -1.34 18.21 9.19
N LYS A 247 -2.08 19.00 9.97
CA LYS A 247 -1.92 20.48 10.10
C LYS A 247 -1.79 21.21 8.76
N GLY A 248 -2.58 20.80 7.77
CA GLY A 248 -2.62 21.42 6.44
C GLY A 248 -1.55 20.95 5.46
N ILE A 249 -0.59 20.14 5.89
CA ILE A 249 0.48 19.56 5.07
C ILE A 249 0.08 18.16 4.62
N TYR A 250 0.39 17.80 3.36
CA TYR A 250 0.20 16.48 2.78
C TYR A 250 1.42 15.62 3.06
N TYR A 251 1.19 14.41 3.55
CA TYR A 251 2.21 13.41 3.83
C TYR A 251 1.99 12.23 2.91
N LEU A 252 2.92 12.05 1.98
CA LEU A 252 3.01 10.86 1.14
C LEU A 252 3.99 9.91 1.80
N SER A 253 3.51 8.81 2.36
CA SER A 253 4.37 7.74 2.88
C SER A 253 4.37 6.54 1.94
N TYR A 254 5.46 5.77 1.94
CA TYR A 254 5.69 4.70 0.98
C TYR A 254 6.75 3.72 1.47
N SER A 255 6.76 2.52 0.90
CA SER A 255 7.81 1.51 1.11
C SER A 255 9.00 1.76 0.18
N THR A 256 10.20 1.50 0.68
CA THR A 256 11.45 1.50 -0.10
C THR A 256 11.77 0.13 -0.70
N GLY A 257 10.95 -0.90 -0.45
CA GLY A 257 11.08 -2.25 -0.98
C GLY A 257 12.30 -2.98 -0.46
N ASP A 258 13.33 -3.11 -1.26
CA ASP A 258 14.55 -3.88 -1.01
C ASP A 258 15.36 -3.47 0.24
N THR A 259 15.14 -2.27 0.76
CA THR A 259 15.71 -1.81 2.03
C THR A 259 14.71 -1.84 3.21
N HIS A 260 13.46 -2.20 2.92
CA HIS A 260 12.39 -2.49 3.89
C HIS A 260 11.98 -1.35 4.83
N PHE A 261 12.23 -0.07 4.50
CA PHE A 261 11.73 1.05 5.26
C PHE A 261 10.33 1.47 4.81
N ILE A 262 9.53 2.01 5.72
CA ILE A 262 8.46 2.95 5.38
C ILE A 262 9.02 4.36 5.55
N CYS A 263 9.12 5.08 4.44
CA CYS A 263 9.57 6.47 4.39
C CYS A 263 8.40 7.42 4.16
N TYR A 264 8.65 8.73 4.31
CA TYR A 264 7.65 9.75 3.95
C TYR A 264 8.28 11.01 3.38
N ALA A 265 7.48 11.69 2.59
CA ALA A 265 7.76 13.00 2.01
C ALA A 265 6.56 13.93 2.19
N THR A 266 6.78 15.23 2.23
CA THR A 266 5.72 16.22 2.48
C THR A 266 5.59 17.24 1.36
N SER A 267 4.38 17.79 1.22
CA SER A 267 4.08 18.88 0.27
C SER A 267 2.96 19.77 0.80
N THR A 268 2.86 20.98 0.28
CA THR A 268 1.72 21.87 0.46
C THR A 268 0.60 21.63 -0.57
N SER A 269 0.82 20.71 -1.51
CA SER A 269 -0.11 20.34 -2.58
C SER A 269 -0.32 18.81 -2.64
N PRO A 270 -1.54 18.32 -2.88
CA PRO A 270 -1.78 16.88 -3.06
C PRO A 270 -1.10 16.30 -4.31
N ALA A 271 -0.70 17.16 -5.25
CA ALA A 271 -0.02 16.80 -6.49
C ALA A 271 1.51 16.99 -6.43
N GLY A 272 2.06 17.27 -5.24
CA GLY A 272 3.49 17.51 -5.08
C GLY A 272 3.99 18.81 -5.71
N PRO A 273 5.31 18.92 -5.99
CA PRO A 273 6.33 17.93 -5.64
C PRO A 273 6.43 17.68 -4.12
N PHE A 274 6.88 16.49 -3.76
CA PHE A 274 7.05 16.11 -2.36
C PHE A 274 8.53 16.13 -1.97
N THR A 275 8.84 16.67 -0.79
CA THR A 275 10.21 16.67 -0.25
C THR A 275 10.35 15.57 0.79
N TYR A 276 11.30 14.66 0.60
CA TYR A 276 11.65 13.59 1.53
C TYR A 276 11.93 14.14 2.93
N GLN A 277 11.38 13.52 3.95
CA GLN A 277 11.53 13.96 5.35
C GLN A 277 12.21 12.93 6.25
N GLY A 278 12.05 11.64 5.97
CA GLY A 278 12.65 10.61 6.80
C GLY A 278 11.89 9.29 6.81
N VAL A 279 12.16 8.51 7.84
CA VAL A 279 11.61 7.17 8.06
C VAL A 279 10.45 7.21 9.03
N VAL A 280 9.33 6.58 8.66
CA VAL A 280 8.18 6.32 9.55
C VAL A 280 8.42 5.06 10.36
N LEU A 281 8.75 3.94 9.69
CA LEU A 281 8.93 2.64 10.30
C LEU A 281 10.22 2.00 9.81
N LYS A 282 11.01 1.48 10.76
CA LYS A 282 12.18 0.64 10.46
C LYS A 282 11.76 -0.71 9.89
N PRO A 283 12.70 -1.46 9.26
CA PRO A 283 12.41 -2.75 8.67
C PRO A 283 11.75 -3.73 9.64
N VAL A 284 10.72 -4.42 9.15
CA VAL A 284 10.00 -5.47 9.87
C VAL A 284 10.45 -6.87 9.41
N VAL A 285 10.04 -7.91 10.13
CA VAL A 285 10.24 -9.30 9.71
C VAL A 285 9.36 -9.59 8.50
N GLY A 286 9.95 -10.12 7.44
CA GLY A 286 9.34 -10.33 6.13
C GLY A 286 9.93 -9.42 5.06
N TRP A 287 9.66 -9.72 3.78
CA TRP A 287 10.24 -8.95 2.69
C TRP A 287 9.45 -7.67 2.40
N THR A 288 8.12 -7.76 2.36
CA THR A 288 7.27 -6.59 2.08
C THR A 288 7.05 -5.75 3.34
N ASN A 289 6.87 -4.45 3.15
CA ASN A 289 6.49 -3.51 4.19
C ASN A 289 5.43 -2.55 3.63
N HIS A 290 4.20 -2.64 4.12
CA HIS A 290 3.06 -1.85 3.68
C HIS A 290 2.29 -1.32 4.89
N HIS A 291 1.59 -0.19 4.73
CA HIS A 291 1.02 0.52 5.88
C HIS A 291 -0.16 1.40 5.52
N SER A 292 -0.84 1.87 6.55
CA SER A 292 -1.74 3.02 6.50
C SER A 292 -1.59 3.87 7.76
N ILE A 293 -1.89 5.16 7.67
CA ILE A 293 -1.82 6.12 8.78
C ILE A 293 -3.16 6.81 8.92
N ILE A 294 -3.79 6.70 10.09
CA ILE A 294 -5.09 7.31 10.37
C ILE A 294 -5.10 8.09 11.66
N GLU A 295 -5.97 9.09 11.74
CA GLU A 295 -6.36 9.72 13.01
C GLU A 295 -7.62 9.03 13.57
N PHE A 296 -7.57 8.70 14.86
CA PHE A 296 -8.70 8.16 15.57
C PHE A 296 -8.77 8.71 17.00
N LYS A 297 -9.88 9.41 17.34
CA LYS A 297 -10.10 10.00 18.66
C LYS A 297 -8.96 10.91 19.14
N GLY A 298 -8.43 11.73 18.22
CA GLY A 298 -7.38 12.72 18.52
C GLY A 298 -5.95 12.15 18.61
N LYS A 299 -5.76 10.89 18.25
CA LYS A 299 -4.46 10.24 18.19
C LYS A 299 -4.21 9.68 16.79
N TRP A 300 -2.95 9.58 16.40
CA TRP A 300 -2.54 9.00 15.13
C TRP A 300 -2.06 7.58 15.32
N TYR A 301 -2.31 6.72 14.33
CA TYR A 301 -1.97 5.30 14.37
C TYR A 301 -1.40 4.86 13.03
N LEU A 302 -0.33 4.07 13.11
CA LEU A 302 0.25 3.34 12.01
C LEU A 302 -0.26 1.90 12.06
N PHE A 303 -0.95 1.48 11.00
CA PHE A 303 -1.23 0.07 10.73
C PHE A 303 -0.14 -0.44 9.79
N TYR A 304 0.41 -1.58 10.07
CA TYR A 304 1.49 -2.22 9.31
C TYR A 304 1.36 -3.73 9.40
N HIS A 305 2.20 -4.48 8.71
CA HIS A 305 2.25 -5.94 8.85
C HIS A 305 3.68 -6.43 9.10
N ASP A 306 3.81 -7.64 9.61
CA ASP A 306 5.03 -8.44 9.60
C ASP A 306 4.71 -9.94 9.44
N SER A 307 5.74 -10.78 9.30
CA SER A 307 5.60 -12.23 9.13
C SER A 307 5.95 -13.03 10.38
N VAL A 308 5.99 -12.42 11.56
CA VAL A 308 6.38 -13.10 12.81
C VAL A 308 5.43 -14.25 13.14
N LEU A 309 4.11 -14.05 12.99
CA LEU A 309 3.10 -15.08 13.32
C LEU A 309 3.28 -16.38 12.52
N SER A 310 3.73 -16.30 11.28
CA SER A 310 3.93 -17.46 10.40
C SER A 310 5.31 -18.12 10.53
N GLY A 311 6.17 -17.63 11.43
CA GLY A 311 7.57 -18.04 11.50
C GLY A 311 8.38 -17.54 10.30
N GLU A 312 8.18 -16.28 9.95
CA GLU A 312 8.94 -15.54 8.91
C GLU A 312 8.62 -15.94 7.46
N LYS A 313 7.51 -16.63 7.21
CA LYS A 313 7.04 -16.87 5.84
C LYS A 313 6.56 -15.55 5.21
N THR A 314 7.31 -15.01 4.27
CA THR A 314 7.12 -13.67 3.74
C THR A 314 5.75 -13.42 3.10
N HIS A 315 5.07 -14.47 2.63
CA HIS A 315 3.73 -14.41 2.02
C HIS A 315 2.59 -14.75 2.99
N LEU A 316 2.88 -14.92 4.30
CA LEU A 316 1.89 -15.16 5.37
C LEU A 316 2.11 -14.15 6.48
N ARG A 317 1.55 -12.97 6.28
CA ARG A 317 1.76 -11.78 7.10
C ARG A 317 0.63 -11.57 8.11
N SER A 318 0.82 -10.68 9.04
CA SER A 318 -0.20 -10.34 10.05
C SER A 318 -0.22 -8.85 10.32
N VAL A 319 -1.40 -8.25 10.19
CA VAL A 319 -1.61 -6.82 10.43
C VAL A 319 -1.51 -6.52 11.92
N LYS A 320 -0.80 -5.44 12.22
CA LYS A 320 -0.56 -4.88 13.56
C LYS A 320 -0.82 -3.39 13.57
N VAL A 321 -0.85 -2.79 14.76
CA VAL A 321 -1.07 -1.34 14.92
C VAL A 321 -0.20 -0.77 16.04
N MET A 322 0.33 0.44 15.83
CA MET A 322 1.06 1.22 16.83
C MET A 322 0.59 2.67 16.84
N GLU A 323 0.68 3.36 18.01
CA GLU A 323 0.45 4.81 18.07
C GLU A 323 1.60 5.55 17.39
N LEU A 324 1.28 6.38 16.40
CA LEU A 324 2.22 7.23 15.68
C LEU A 324 2.25 8.62 16.34
N LYS A 325 3.43 9.20 16.44
CA LYS A 325 3.62 10.54 17.05
C LYS A 325 4.32 11.49 16.08
N TYR A 326 3.90 12.77 16.17
CA TYR A 326 4.55 13.87 15.48
C TYR A 326 5.39 14.68 16.45
N ASN A 327 6.53 15.15 15.99
CA ASN A 327 7.30 16.19 16.65
C ASN A 327 6.58 17.56 16.54
N PRO A 328 6.95 18.56 17.36
CA PRO A 328 6.35 19.90 17.27
C PRO A 328 6.45 20.56 15.89
N ASP A 329 7.50 20.28 15.15
CA ASP A 329 7.75 20.76 13.78
C ASP A 329 6.94 20.04 12.70
N GLY A 330 6.18 19.00 13.06
CA GLY A 330 5.38 18.18 12.16
C GLY A 330 6.10 16.98 11.58
N THR A 331 7.38 16.77 11.89
CA THR A 331 8.06 15.52 11.48
C THR A 331 7.51 14.32 12.25
N ILE A 332 7.51 13.15 11.61
CA ILE A 332 7.07 11.89 12.24
C ILE A 332 8.21 11.33 13.10
N VAL A 333 7.89 10.92 14.32
CA VAL A 333 8.85 10.18 15.17
C VAL A 333 9.05 8.80 14.57
N THR A 334 10.27 8.47 14.17
CA THR A 334 10.60 7.15 13.60
C THR A 334 10.24 6.04 14.58
N MET A 335 9.56 5.02 14.07
CA MET A 335 9.05 3.89 14.85
C MET A 335 9.90 2.64 14.64
N ASP A 336 9.95 1.79 15.65
CA ASP A 336 10.51 0.44 15.59
C ASP A 336 9.43 -0.55 16.03
N ALA A 337 9.20 -1.58 15.23
CA ALA A 337 8.20 -2.61 15.53
C ALA A 337 8.68 -3.63 16.59
N TYR A 338 9.93 -3.53 17.02
CA TYR A 338 10.58 -4.49 17.94
C TYR A 338 11.35 -3.78 19.06
N LYS A 339 11.53 -4.52 20.17
CA LYS A 339 12.34 -4.11 21.34
C LYS A 339 13.67 -4.82 21.32
#